data_bd8c42ec50f2d28070800605d968888a
#
_entry.id   bd8c42ec50f2d28070800605d968888a
#
_cell.length_a   1.000
_cell.length_b   1.000
_cell.length_c   1.000
_cell.angle_alpha   90.00
_cell.angle_beta   90.00
_cell.angle_gamma   90.00
#
_symmetry.space_group_name_H-M   'P 1'
#
loop_
_entity.id
_entity.type
_entity.pdbx_description
1 polymer ?
#
loop_
_entity_poly.entity_id
_entity_poly.type
_entity_poly.pdbx_seq_one_letter_code
_entity_poly.pdbx_strand_id
1 'polypeptide(L)'
;MRSMIRTAASAAAMLVTISASGAAQSDKLAADLVKDIGDLETKVVGLAKALPEAAWAWRPMAGTRSGAEVFQHIAADNYFLPVFLGVSAPEATGVKSDYKTAQAFETRKATRDEIMAELTKSFAHLKQAVLATNPAQFPDPISMFGQTYTRQQVLILTATHLHEHLGQLIAYARSNSIKPPWSD
;
A
#
# COMPACT_ATOMS: atom_id res chain seq x y z
N MET A 1 36.58 -9.34 44.86
CA MET A 1 35.11 -9.07 44.63
C MET A 1 34.78 -7.77 43.92
N ARG A 2 35.70 -6.96 43.36
CA ARG A 2 35.43 -5.70 42.66
C ARG A 2 35.41 -5.76 41.12
N SER A 3 35.76 -6.92 40.54
CA SER A 3 35.86 -7.07 39.07
C SER A 3 34.54 -7.56 38.39
N MET A 4 33.63 -8.20 39.13
CA MET A 4 32.40 -8.78 38.54
C MET A 4 31.25 -7.78 38.33
N ILE A 5 31.28 -6.64 39.05
CA ILE A 5 30.18 -5.63 38.94
C ILE A 5 30.31 -4.76 37.65
N ARG A 6 31.54 -4.59 37.12
CA ARG A 6 31.76 -3.77 35.91
C ARG A 6 31.33 -4.47 34.60
N THR A 7 31.39 -5.79 34.55
CA THR A 7 30.99 -6.56 33.34
C THR A 7 29.48 -6.68 33.20
N ALA A 8 28.72 -6.72 34.26
CA ALA A 8 27.26 -6.76 34.20
C ALA A 8 26.63 -5.45 33.72
N ALA A 9 27.20 -4.30 34.14
CA ALA A 9 26.70 -2.98 33.73
C ALA A 9 26.93 -2.70 32.21
N SER A 10 28.04 -3.19 31.65
CA SER A 10 28.35 -3.01 30.23
C SER A 10 27.44 -3.87 29.32
N ALA A 11 27.06 -5.06 29.74
CA ALA A 11 26.17 -5.93 28.98
C ALA A 11 24.72 -5.38 28.96
N ALA A 12 24.24 -4.81 30.06
CA ALA A 12 22.92 -4.20 30.15
C ALA A 12 22.80 -2.91 29.29
N ALA A 13 23.84 -2.10 29.26
CA ALA A 13 23.89 -0.90 28.43
C ALA A 13 23.89 -1.22 26.91
N MET A 14 24.57 -2.31 26.52
CA MET A 14 24.62 -2.74 25.12
C MET A 14 23.28 -3.30 24.62
N LEU A 15 22.54 -4.01 25.46
CA LEU A 15 21.18 -4.50 25.14
C LEU A 15 20.17 -3.36 24.95
N VAL A 16 20.22 -2.31 25.75
CA VAL A 16 19.32 -1.15 25.66
C VAL A 16 19.60 -0.33 24.40
N THR A 17 20.85 -0.18 24.00
CA THR A 17 21.21 0.58 22.78
C THR A 17 20.77 -0.14 21.50
N ILE A 18 20.85 -1.46 21.44
CA ILE A 18 20.40 -2.27 20.28
C ILE A 18 18.88 -2.17 20.13
N SER A 19 18.12 -2.22 21.22
CA SER A 19 16.66 -2.11 21.19
C SER A 19 16.19 -0.71 20.74
N ALA A 20 16.84 0.35 21.20
CA ALA A 20 16.50 1.72 20.81
C ALA A 20 16.80 1.99 19.32
N SER A 21 17.89 1.45 18.79
CA SER A 21 18.24 1.58 17.37
C SER A 21 17.25 0.85 16.46
N GLY A 22 16.78 -0.32 16.86
CA GLY A 22 15.77 -1.09 16.10
C GLY A 22 14.42 -0.38 16.04
N ALA A 23 13.96 0.19 17.15
CA ALA A 23 12.70 0.94 17.19
C ALA A 23 12.75 2.19 16.29
N ALA A 24 13.82 2.99 16.39
CA ALA A 24 13.99 4.17 15.55
C ALA A 24 14.05 3.86 14.04
N GLN A 25 14.65 2.73 13.66
CA GLN A 25 14.70 2.28 12.28
C GLN A 25 13.33 1.81 11.77
N SER A 26 12.53 1.20 12.62
CA SER A 26 11.19 0.74 12.29
C SER A 26 10.21 1.92 12.13
N ASP A 27 10.28 2.93 12.98
CA ASP A 27 9.49 4.16 12.86
C ASP A 27 9.81 4.90 11.55
N LYS A 28 11.10 4.93 11.18
CA LYS A 28 11.54 5.51 9.92
C LYS A 28 10.95 4.77 8.71
N LEU A 29 10.89 3.45 8.73
CA LEU A 29 10.30 2.68 7.62
C LEU A 29 8.83 3.06 7.39
N ALA A 30 8.01 3.17 8.43
CA ALA A 30 6.61 3.57 8.29
C ALA A 30 6.49 4.98 7.69
N ALA A 31 7.30 5.93 8.15
CA ALA A 31 7.32 7.29 7.62
C ALA A 31 7.75 7.34 6.14
N ASP A 32 8.80 6.59 5.76
CA ASP A 32 9.29 6.51 4.39
C ASP A 32 8.22 5.87 3.47
N LEU A 33 7.52 4.82 3.92
CA LEU A 33 6.43 4.21 3.16
C LEU A 33 5.24 5.17 2.98
N VAL A 34 4.85 5.91 4.01
CA VAL A 34 3.75 6.89 3.90
C VAL A 34 4.09 8.00 2.91
N LYS A 35 5.35 8.45 2.91
CA LYS A 35 5.83 9.42 1.92
C LYS A 35 5.75 8.86 0.51
N ASP A 36 6.27 7.66 0.28
CA ASP A 36 6.24 6.98 -1.03
C ASP A 36 4.81 6.77 -1.52
N ILE A 37 3.91 6.27 -0.66
CA ILE A 37 2.48 6.11 -0.96
C ILE A 37 1.83 7.46 -1.31
N GLY A 38 2.21 8.56 -0.67
CA GLY A 38 1.74 9.91 -1.02
C GLY A 38 2.21 10.38 -2.39
N ASP A 39 3.46 10.09 -2.74
CA ASP A 39 4.02 10.37 -4.07
C ASP A 39 3.32 9.52 -5.14
N LEU A 40 3.01 8.25 -4.84
CA LEU A 40 2.23 7.35 -5.70
C LEU A 40 0.79 7.83 -5.89
N GLU A 41 0.11 8.23 -4.82
CA GLU A 41 -1.23 8.82 -4.88
C GLU A 41 -1.27 10.00 -5.84
N THR A 42 -0.32 10.93 -5.70
CA THR A 42 -0.21 12.11 -6.56
C THR A 42 -0.12 11.71 -8.04
N LYS A 43 0.68 10.71 -8.36
CA LYS A 43 0.86 10.22 -9.73
C LYS A 43 -0.36 9.45 -10.25
N VAL A 44 -0.91 8.52 -9.47
CA VAL A 44 -2.08 7.73 -9.84
C VAL A 44 -3.30 8.63 -10.08
N VAL A 45 -3.58 9.53 -9.13
CA VAL A 45 -4.69 10.49 -9.24
C VAL A 45 -4.45 11.49 -10.39
N GLY A 46 -3.20 11.91 -10.59
CA GLY A 46 -2.80 12.75 -11.72
C GLY A 46 -3.08 12.10 -13.06
N LEU A 47 -2.70 10.81 -13.23
CA LEU A 47 -3.03 10.03 -14.43
C LEU A 47 -4.54 9.86 -14.59
N ALA A 48 -5.27 9.53 -13.55
CA ALA A 48 -6.71 9.36 -13.60
C ALA A 48 -7.44 10.63 -14.08
N LYS A 49 -6.93 11.82 -13.72
CA LYS A 49 -7.43 13.10 -14.20
C LYS A 49 -7.05 13.37 -15.65
N ALA A 50 -5.82 13.03 -16.05
CA ALA A 50 -5.28 13.33 -17.37
C ALA A 50 -5.83 12.40 -18.48
N LEU A 51 -6.20 11.16 -18.14
CA LEU A 51 -6.70 10.19 -19.10
C LEU A 51 -8.11 10.59 -19.61
N PRO A 52 -8.34 10.70 -20.94
CA PRO A 52 -9.67 10.85 -21.50
C PRO A 52 -10.50 9.58 -21.35
N GLU A 53 -11.82 9.67 -21.52
CA GLU A 53 -12.77 8.57 -21.34
C GLU A 53 -12.40 7.32 -22.17
N ALA A 54 -11.94 7.51 -23.40
CA ALA A 54 -11.51 6.42 -24.27
C ALA A 54 -10.33 5.63 -23.67
N ALA A 55 -9.38 6.30 -23.00
CA ALA A 55 -8.25 5.67 -22.35
C ALA A 55 -8.62 5.00 -21.01
N TRP A 56 -9.67 5.48 -20.34
CA TRP A 56 -10.23 4.79 -19.17
C TRP A 56 -10.84 3.44 -19.56
N ALA A 57 -11.51 3.35 -20.69
CA ALA A 57 -12.10 2.11 -21.19
C ALA A 57 -11.09 1.21 -21.93
N TRP A 58 -9.92 1.76 -22.32
CA TRP A 58 -8.93 1.03 -23.10
C TRP A 58 -8.24 -0.08 -22.31
N ARG A 59 -7.97 -1.19 -22.98
CA ARG A 59 -7.16 -2.31 -22.48
C ARG A 59 -6.24 -2.83 -23.60
N PRO A 60 -5.02 -3.31 -23.27
CA PRO A 60 -4.06 -3.73 -24.29
C PRO A 60 -4.48 -5.00 -25.02
N MET A 61 -5.25 -5.87 -24.37
CA MET A 61 -5.78 -7.11 -24.96
C MET A 61 -6.98 -7.61 -24.17
N ALA A 62 -7.76 -8.51 -24.76
CA ALA A 62 -8.85 -9.19 -24.07
C ALA A 62 -8.34 -9.93 -22.81
N GLY A 63 -9.13 -9.86 -21.73
CA GLY A 63 -8.80 -10.51 -20.45
C GLY A 63 -7.86 -9.72 -19.52
N THR A 64 -7.28 -8.58 -19.99
CA THR A 64 -6.56 -7.67 -19.11
C THR A 64 -7.49 -6.58 -18.56
N ARG A 65 -7.14 -5.99 -17.42
CA ARG A 65 -7.87 -4.84 -16.87
C ARG A 65 -7.80 -3.64 -17.82
N SER A 66 -8.91 -2.92 -17.94
CA SER A 66 -8.93 -1.57 -18.53
C SER A 66 -8.31 -0.54 -17.58
N GLY A 67 -8.10 0.70 -18.06
CA GLY A 67 -7.65 1.79 -17.18
C GLY A 67 -8.56 1.98 -15.97
N ALA A 68 -9.87 2.00 -16.16
CA ALA A 68 -10.86 2.11 -15.08
C ALA A 68 -10.75 0.95 -14.08
N GLU A 69 -10.63 -0.28 -14.57
CA GLU A 69 -10.50 -1.48 -13.74
C GLU A 69 -9.18 -1.49 -12.95
N VAL A 70 -8.08 -0.94 -13.49
CA VAL A 70 -6.82 -0.77 -12.73
C VAL A 70 -7.01 0.23 -11.59
N PHE A 71 -7.68 1.36 -11.82
CA PHE A 71 -7.97 2.31 -10.74
C PHE A 71 -8.86 1.72 -9.65
N GLN A 72 -9.89 0.96 -10.02
CA GLN A 72 -10.75 0.26 -9.04
C GLN A 72 -9.97 -0.81 -8.27
N HIS A 73 -9.07 -1.55 -8.93
CA HIS A 73 -8.20 -2.52 -8.30
C HIS A 73 -7.26 -1.88 -7.28
N ILE A 74 -6.61 -0.78 -7.62
CA ILE A 74 -5.79 0.00 -6.67
C ILE A 74 -6.62 0.39 -5.44
N ALA A 75 -7.85 0.89 -5.63
CA ALA A 75 -8.71 1.26 -4.51
C ALA A 75 -9.11 0.04 -3.66
N ALA A 76 -9.41 -1.10 -4.30
CA ALA A 76 -9.74 -2.34 -3.61
C ALA A 76 -8.58 -2.82 -2.73
N ASP A 77 -7.37 -2.85 -3.26
CA ASP A 77 -6.20 -3.35 -2.54
C ASP A 77 -5.70 -2.40 -1.45
N ASN A 78 -5.89 -1.09 -1.64
CA ASN A 78 -5.67 -0.10 -0.58
C ASN A 78 -6.59 -0.30 0.64
N TYR A 79 -7.74 -0.93 0.48
CA TYR A 79 -8.60 -1.35 1.57
C TYR A 79 -8.30 -2.77 2.05
N PHE A 80 -7.94 -3.68 1.15
CA PHE A 80 -7.79 -5.09 1.43
C PHE A 80 -6.49 -5.45 2.17
N LEU A 81 -5.34 -4.95 1.72
CA LEU A 81 -4.04 -5.27 2.32
C LEU A 81 -3.94 -4.81 3.79
N PRO A 82 -4.46 -3.63 4.19
CA PRO A 82 -4.49 -3.20 5.58
C PRO A 82 -5.23 -4.14 6.53
N VAL A 83 -6.19 -4.93 6.05
CA VAL A 83 -6.92 -5.89 6.90
C VAL A 83 -5.97 -6.90 7.51
N PHE A 84 -4.93 -7.32 6.78
CA PHE A 84 -3.90 -8.23 7.29
C PHE A 84 -2.95 -7.55 8.28
N LEU A 85 -2.87 -6.23 8.26
CA LEU A 85 -2.16 -5.44 9.27
C LEU A 85 -3.00 -5.20 10.55
N GLY A 86 -4.25 -5.66 10.57
CA GLY A 86 -5.18 -5.49 11.68
C GLY A 86 -6.03 -4.22 11.58
N VAL A 87 -6.03 -3.54 10.44
CA VAL A 87 -6.82 -2.32 10.19
C VAL A 87 -7.99 -2.66 9.27
N SER A 88 -9.21 -2.66 9.82
CA SER A 88 -10.42 -2.96 9.06
C SER A 88 -10.69 -1.91 7.99
N ALA A 89 -11.10 -2.35 6.79
CA ALA A 89 -11.63 -1.44 5.78
C ALA A 89 -12.94 -0.78 6.26
N PRO A 90 -13.30 0.41 5.75
CA PRO A 90 -14.59 1.02 6.06
C PRO A 90 -15.75 0.08 5.73
N GLU A 91 -16.72 -0.05 6.63
CA GLU A 91 -17.83 -1.00 6.51
C GLU A 91 -18.59 -0.89 5.17
N ALA A 92 -18.77 0.34 4.69
CA ALA A 92 -19.45 0.62 3.42
C ALA A 92 -18.75 -0.01 2.19
N THR A 93 -17.46 -0.40 2.29
CA THR A 93 -16.74 -1.08 1.21
C THR A 93 -17.10 -2.55 1.10
N GLY A 94 -17.51 -3.18 2.20
CA GLY A 94 -17.70 -4.61 2.33
C GLY A 94 -16.42 -5.45 2.30
N VAL A 95 -15.25 -4.80 2.17
CA VAL A 95 -13.94 -5.49 2.07
C VAL A 95 -13.53 -6.08 3.42
N LYS A 96 -13.15 -7.34 3.41
CA LYS A 96 -12.69 -8.15 4.56
C LYS A 96 -11.46 -8.95 4.15
N SER A 97 -10.96 -9.83 5.03
CA SER A 97 -9.82 -10.70 4.75
C SER A 97 -10.07 -11.80 3.70
N ASP A 98 -11.31 -12.07 3.31
CA ASP A 98 -11.64 -12.92 2.18
C ASP A 98 -11.45 -12.14 0.87
N TYR A 99 -10.56 -12.60 0.01
CA TYR A 99 -10.26 -11.99 -1.30
C TYR A 99 -11.50 -11.78 -2.17
N LYS A 100 -12.52 -12.65 -2.06
CA LYS A 100 -13.78 -12.46 -2.79
C LYS A 100 -14.48 -11.14 -2.48
N THR A 101 -14.30 -10.60 -1.28
CA THR A 101 -14.87 -9.30 -0.89
C THR A 101 -14.14 -8.13 -1.58
N ALA A 102 -12.82 -8.20 -1.70
CA ALA A 102 -12.05 -7.23 -2.47
C ALA A 102 -12.37 -7.32 -3.97
N GLN A 103 -12.50 -8.54 -4.51
CA GLN A 103 -12.91 -8.76 -5.89
C GLN A 103 -14.32 -8.22 -6.17
N ALA A 104 -15.27 -8.40 -5.25
CA ALA A 104 -16.62 -7.83 -5.38
C ALA A 104 -16.59 -6.30 -5.40
N PHE A 105 -15.74 -5.68 -4.58
CA PHE A 105 -15.53 -4.23 -4.57
C PHE A 105 -14.88 -3.76 -5.90
N GLU A 106 -13.86 -4.44 -6.38
CA GLU A 106 -13.15 -4.13 -7.63
C GLU A 106 -14.06 -4.21 -8.84
N THR A 107 -14.95 -5.21 -8.90
CA THR A 107 -15.80 -5.47 -10.08
C THR A 107 -17.17 -4.80 -10.04
N ARG A 108 -17.45 -3.99 -9.00
CA ARG A 108 -18.71 -3.24 -8.92
C ARG A 108 -18.83 -2.21 -10.04
N LYS A 109 -20.06 -1.96 -10.49
CA LYS A 109 -20.32 -0.87 -11.41
C LYS A 109 -20.08 0.45 -10.68
N ALA A 110 -19.24 1.31 -11.25
CA ALA A 110 -18.95 2.64 -10.72
C ALA A 110 -18.67 3.62 -11.87
N THR A 111 -19.11 4.84 -11.70
CA THR A 111 -18.78 5.94 -12.61
C THR A 111 -17.33 6.39 -12.39
N ARG A 112 -16.80 7.16 -13.34
CA ARG A 112 -15.46 7.75 -13.22
C ARG A 112 -15.31 8.58 -11.94
N ASP A 113 -16.31 9.40 -11.60
CA ASP A 113 -16.27 10.26 -10.42
C ASP A 113 -16.29 9.44 -9.12
N GLU A 114 -17.06 8.36 -9.08
CA GLU A 114 -17.06 7.42 -7.96
C GLU A 114 -15.70 6.73 -7.79
N ILE A 115 -15.09 6.27 -8.90
CA ILE A 115 -13.74 5.67 -8.86
C ILE A 115 -12.71 6.68 -8.36
N MET A 116 -12.74 7.91 -8.84
CA MET A 116 -11.85 9.00 -8.41
C MET A 116 -12.00 9.31 -6.91
N ALA A 117 -13.24 9.38 -6.43
CA ALA A 117 -13.52 9.60 -5.02
C ALA A 117 -13.00 8.44 -4.15
N GLU A 118 -13.20 7.21 -4.61
CA GLU A 118 -12.72 6.01 -3.90
C GLU A 118 -11.19 5.90 -3.91
N LEU A 119 -10.52 6.25 -5.00
CA LEU A 119 -9.05 6.33 -5.02
C LEU A 119 -8.54 7.22 -3.88
N THR A 120 -9.05 8.44 -3.77
CA THR A 120 -8.63 9.39 -2.73
C THR A 120 -8.88 8.85 -1.32
N LYS A 121 -10.06 8.27 -1.07
CA LYS A 121 -10.41 7.69 0.23
C LYS A 121 -9.52 6.47 0.55
N SER A 122 -9.29 5.60 -0.42
CA SER A 122 -8.50 4.39 -0.24
C SER A 122 -7.02 4.69 0.07
N PHE A 123 -6.42 5.68 -0.61
CA PHE A 123 -5.07 6.15 -0.29
C PHE A 123 -4.97 6.75 1.12
N ALA A 124 -5.97 7.53 1.53
CA ALA A 124 -6.01 8.05 2.89
C ALA A 124 -6.08 6.91 3.93
N HIS A 125 -6.94 5.91 3.68
CA HIS A 125 -7.05 4.72 4.52
C HIS A 125 -5.72 3.94 4.61
N LEU A 126 -5.08 3.68 3.47
CA LEU A 126 -3.80 2.95 3.43
C LEU A 126 -2.71 3.68 4.23
N LYS A 127 -2.55 5.00 4.03
CA LYS A 127 -1.56 5.79 4.79
C LYS A 127 -1.80 5.75 6.29
N GLN A 128 -3.06 5.84 6.72
CA GLN A 128 -3.43 5.70 8.13
C GLN A 128 -3.13 4.31 8.66
N ALA A 129 -3.40 3.25 7.90
CA ALA A 129 -3.11 1.88 8.28
C ALA A 129 -1.61 1.61 8.45
N VAL A 130 -0.77 2.16 7.55
CA VAL A 130 0.69 2.08 7.67
C VAL A 130 1.16 2.74 8.97
N LEU A 131 0.66 3.95 9.29
CA LEU A 131 1.02 4.67 10.51
C LEU A 131 0.50 3.99 11.78
N ALA A 132 -0.62 3.28 11.71
CA ALA A 132 -1.20 2.57 12.86
C ALA A 132 -0.48 1.26 13.18
N THR A 133 0.37 0.77 12.28
CA THR A 133 1.08 -0.50 12.48
C THR A 133 2.20 -0.32 13.50
N ASN A 134 2.13 -1.07 14.62
CA ASN A 134 3.15 -1.01 15.67
C ASN A 134 4.49 -1.61 15.16
N PRO A 135 5.59 -0.85 15.14
CA PRO A 135 6.89 -1.34 14.71
C PRO A 135 7.42 -2.56 15.47
N ALA A 136 7.07 -2.70 16.74
CA ALA A 136 7.44 -3.87 17.54
C ALA A 136 6.85 -5.18 16.98
N GLN A 137 5.78 -5.09 16.21
CA GLN A 137 5.09 -6.22 15.57
C GLN A 137 5.57 -6.52 14.15
N PHE A 138 6.53 -5.79 13.62
CA PHE A 138 7.04 -6.01 12.25
C PHE A 138 7.51 -7.44 11.97
N PRO A 139 8.16 -8.15 12.91
CA PRO A 139 8.53 -9.55 12.70
C PRO A 139 7.38 -10.55 12.83
N ASP A 140 6.20 -10.11 13.33
CA ASP A 140 5.09 -11.02 13.60
C ASP A 140 4.59 -11.69 12.32
N PRO A 141 4.29 -12.99 12.36
CA PRO A 141 3.81 -13.71 11.18
C PRO A 141 2.36 -13.34 10.85
N ILE A 142 2.08 -13.22 9.56
CA ILE A 142 0.75 -13.00 8.97
C ILE A 142 0.51 -14.11 7.94
N SER A 143 -0.63 -14.79 8.04
CA SER A 143 -1.09 -15.70 6.99
C SER A 143 -1.90 -14.92 5.95
N MET A 144 -1.45 -14.95 4.68
CA MET A 144 -2.12 -14.29 3.56
C MET A 144 -1.91 -15.12 2.29
N PHE A 145 -2.97 -15.38 1.54
CA PHE A 145 -2.94 -16.18 0.30
C PHE A 145 -2.31 -17.56 0.45
N GLY A 146 -2.51 -18.22 1.60
CA GLY A 146 -1.95 -19.56 1.90
C GLY A 146 -0.44 -19.57 2.17
N GLN A 147 0.19 -18.41 2.30
CA GLN A 147 1.61 -18.24 2.65
C GLN A 147 1.76 -17.47 3.96
N THR A 148 2.94 -17.58 4.57
CA THR A 148 3.29 -16.82 5.77
C THR A 148 4.23 -15.69 5.38
N TYR A 149 3.83 -14.47 5.74
CA TYR A 149 4.61 -13.24 5.62
C TYR A 149 4.92 -12.70 7.00
N THR A 150 5.90 -11.81 7.13
CA THR A 150 5.97 -10.93 8.28
C THR A 150 5.09 -9.69 8.06
N ARG A 151 4.69 -9.02 9.14
CA ARG A 151 3.96 -7.75 9.06
C ARG A 151 4.72 -6.70 8.25
N GLN A 152 6.04 -6.65 8.40
CA GLN A 152 6.91 -5.78 7.59
C GLN A 152 6.85 -6.12 6.10
N GLN A 153 6.84 -7.40 5.73
CA GLN A 153 6.71 -7.80 4.32
C GLN A 153 5.38 -7.35 3.74
N VAL A 154 4.28 -7.44 4.50
CA VAL A 154 2.98 -6.95 4.04
C VAL A 154 2.99 -5.42 3.87
N LEU A 155 3.61 -4.67 4.79
CA LEU A 155 3.80 -3.22 4.63
C LEU A 155 4.59 -2.86 3.36
N ILE A 156 5.69 -3.55 3.09
CA ILE A 156 6.46 -3.34 1.86
C ILE A 156 5.62 -3.69 0.63
N LEU A 157 4.85 -4.78 0.69
CA LEU A 157 3.98 -5.20 -0.40
C LEU A 157 2.96 -4.12 -0.77
N THR A 158 2.39 -3.38 0.20
CA THR A 158 1.43 -2.31 -0.11
C THR A 158 2.01 -1.25 -1.05
N ALA A 159 3.26 -0.84 -0.83
CA ALA A 159 3.93 0.14 -1.68
C ALA A 159 4.39 -0.46 -3.02
N THR A 160 5.02 -1.64 -3.01
CA THR A 160 5.52 -2.26 -4.25
C THR A 160 4.40 -2.61 -5.22
N HIS A 161 3.25 -3.05 -4.72
CA HIS A 161 2.07 -3.31 -5.52
C HIS A 161 1.50 -2.04 -6.18
N LEU A 162 1.49 -0.92 -5.47
CA LEU A 162 1.13 0.37 -6.05
C LEU A 162 2.09 0.82 -7.14
N HIS A 163 3.40 0.59 -6.99
CA HIS A 163 4.39 0.88 -8.03
C HIS A 163 4.17 0.03 -9.29
N GLU A 164 3.81 -1.25 -9.13
CA GLU A 164 3.47 -2.14 -10.24
C GLU A 164 2.30 -1.57 -11.06
N HIS A 165 1.21 -1.19 -10.39
CA HIS A 165 0.05 -0.63 -11.06
C HIS A 165 0.26 0.79 -11.59
N LEU A 166 1.08 1.61 -10.95
CA LEU A 166 1.49 2.89 -11.52
C LEU A 166 2.26 2.67 -12.83
N GLY A 167 3.19 1.71 -12.88
CA GLY A 167 3.91 1.33 -14.09
C GLY A 167 2.96 0.88 -15.21
N GLN A 168 1.96 0.05 -14.88
CA GLN A 168 0.90 -0.37 -15.80
C GLN A 168 0.11 0.83 -16.35
N LEU A 169 -0.34 1.75 -15.50
CA LEU A 169 -1.09 2.96 -15.91
C LEU A 169 -0.24 3.90 -16.78
N ILE A 170 1.07 4.04 -16.49
CA ILE A 170 2.00 4.81 -17.33
C ILE A 170 2.11 4.17 -18.72
N ALA A 171 2.22 2.85 -18.80
CA ALA A 171 2.25 2.13 -20.06
C ALA A 171 0.95 2.34 -20.85
N TYR A 172 -0.22 2.28 -20.17
CA TYR A 172 -1.52 2.53 -20.79
C TYR A 172 -1.65 3.96 -21.33
N ALA A 173 -1.23 4.96 -20.54
CA ALA A 173 -1.22 6.36 -20.98
C ALA A 173 -0.38 6.54 -22.26
N ARG A 174 0.85 6.05 -22.26
CA ARG A 174 1.77 6.16 -23.41
C ARG A 174 1.25 5.41 -24.64
N SER A 175 0.67 4.23 -24.48
CA SER A 175 0.05 3.47 -25.58
C SER A 175 -1.13 4.20 -26.22
N ASN A 176 -1.74 5.12 -25.48
CA ASN A 176 -2.81 6.01 -25.99
C ASN A 176 -2.27 7.41 -26.37
N SER A 177 -0.96 7.58 -26.55
CA SER A 177 -0.31 8.85 -26.89
C SER A 177 -0.51 9.95 -25.83
N ILE A 178 -0.72 9.57 -24.57
CA ILE A 178 -0.94 10.50 -23.47
C ILE A 178 0.34 10.54 -22.61
N LYS A 179 0.86 11.75 -22.47
CA LYS A 179 2.06 12.01 -21.66
C LYS A 179 1.64 12.09 -20.19
N PRO A 180 2.31 11.34 -19.26
CA PRO A 180 2.05 11.51 -17.83
C PRO A 180 2.25 12.96 -17.38
N PRO A 181 1.42 13.51 -16.47
CA PRO A 181 1.43 14.93 -16.11
C PRO A 181 2.75 15.45 -15.50
N TRP A 182 3.61 14.54 -15.02
CA TRP A 182 4.91 14.86 -14.42
C TRP A 182 6.11 14.62 -15.37
N SER A 183 5.85 14.25 -16.62
CA SER A 183 6.91 14.03 -17.62
C SER A 183 7.13 15.31 -18.43
N ASP A 184 8.36 15.73 -18.64
CA ASP A 184 8.78 16.85 -19.51
C ASP A 184 8.67 16.52 -21.00
#